data_31269ea4178e8f1b933609289722f49e
#
_entry.id   31269ea4178e8f1b933609289722f49e
#
_cell.length_a   1.000
_cell.length_b   1.000
_cell.length_c   1.000
_cell.angle_alpha   90.00
_cell.angle_beta   90.00
_cell.angle_gamma   90.00
#
_symmetry.space_group_name_H-M   'P 1'
#
loop_
_entity.id
_entity.type
_entity.pdbx_description
1 polymer ?
#
loop_
_entity_poly.entity_id
_entity_poly.type
_entity_poly.pdbx_seq_one_letter_code
_entity_poly.pdbx_strand_id
1 'polypeptide(L)'
;ILATSDWHLGNTFHGFDRQEEHADFLRWLLGAVGQKNPDALLVSGDIFDSSNPSAASQELYYSFLDTLTQRFPQLQTIIIAGNHDSAARLEAPRLMLERHRVYVRGLIRRQEEGDFLPDDLLLPVCSAAHPEERAWVLAVPYLRDGDFTRGMSYGEGVGEFLRRAVEAANLRRDRNKEALILMAHLYATGSELSLIHI
;
A
#
# COMPACT_ATOMS: atom_id res chain seq x y z
N ILE A 1 9.06 11.05 0.26
CA ILE A 1 7.99 10.04 0.44
C ILE A 1 7.05 10.50 1.53
N LEU A 2 5.74 10.35 1.33
CA LEU A 2 4.69 10.52 2.31
C LEU A 2 4.01 9.16 2.54
N ALA A 3 3.70 8.80 3.79
CA ALA A 3 3.05 7.53 4.10
C ALA A 3 1.79 7.74 4.95
N THR A 4 0.80 6.88 4.73
CA THR A 4 -0.46 6.81 5.48
C THR A 4 -0.98 5.38 5.49
N SER A 5 -1.89 5.03 6.40
CA SER A 5 -2.53 3.72 6.50
C SER A 5 -3.88 3.81 7.20
N ASP A 6 -4.60 2.72 7.25
CA ASP A 6 -5.77 2.53 8.13
C ASP A 6 -6.86 3.60 7.94
N TRP A 7 -7.25 3.84 6.70
CA TRP A 7 -8.30 4.83 6.38
C TRP A 7 -9.68 4.37 6.83
N HIS A 8 -9.96 3.07 6.76
CA HIS A 8 -11.23 2.44 7.14
C HIS A 8 -12.45 3.18 6.57
N LEU A 9 -12.40 3.52 5.28
CA LEU A 9 -13.51 4.20 4.61
C LEU A 9 -14.80 3.40 4.73
N GLY A 10 -15.85 4.05 5.25
CA GLY A 10 -17.14 3.43 5.55
C GLY A 10 -17.27 2.90 6.98
N ASN A 11 -16.26 3.13 7.83
CA ASN A 11 -16.39 2.86 9.26
C ASN A 11 -17.49 3.72 9.89
N THR A 12 -18.21 3.12 10.85
CA THR A 12 -19.20 3.82 11.67
C THR A 12 -18.76 3.81 13.12
N PHE A 13 -19.00 4.89 13.83
CA PHE A 13 -18.69 4.98 15.26
C PHE A 13 -19.98 5.07 16.08
N HIS A 14 -20.25 4.06 16.90
CA HIS A 14 -21.51 3.95 17.68
C HIS A 14 -22.78 4.13 16.83
N GLY A 15 -22.77 3.66 15.58
CA GLY A 15 -23.88 3.80 14.65
C GLY A 15 -23.94 5.15 13.91
N PHE A 16 -23.02 6.05 14.15
CA PHE A 16 -22.89 7.29 13.39
C PHE A 16 -22.00 7.07 12.16
N ASP A 17 -22.47 7.54 11.03
CA ASP A 17 -21.71 7.56 9.78
C ASP A 17 -20.56 8.58 9.89
N ARG A 18 -19.38 8.19 9.45
CA ARG A 18 -18.18 9.02 9.43
C ARG A 18 -17.77 9.47 8.04
N GLN A 19 -18.66 9.41 7.08
CA GLN A 19 -18.36 9.71 5.68
C GLN A 19 -17.81 11.13 5.48
N GLU A 20 -18.36 12.12 6.22
CA GLU A 20 -17.86 13.51 6.17
C GLU A 20 -16.44 13.63 6.74
N GLU A 21 -16.15 12.96 7.85
CA GLU A 21 -14.81 12.94 8.45
C GLU A 21 -13.79 12.29 7.50
N HIS A 22 -14.17 11.20 6.84
CA HIS A 22 -13.31 10.54 5.84
C HIS A 22 -13.07 11.44 4.63
N ALA A 23 -14.08 12.18 4.16
CA ALA A 23 -13.94 13.14 3.06
C ALA A 23 -13.04 14.31 3.47
N ASP A 24 -13.14 14.79 4.71
CA ASP A 24 -12.27 15.83 5.26
C ASP A 24 -10.82 15.38 5.36
N PHE A 25 -10.60 14.17 5.86
CA PHE A 25 -9.28 13.56 5.91
C PHE A 25 -8.65 13.45 4.51
N LEU A 26 -9.36 12.95 3.51
CA LEU A 26 -8.84 12.82 2.16
C LEU A 26 -8.56 14.18 1.49
N ARG A 27 -9.38 15.21 1.78
CA ARG A 27 -9.09 16.59 1.37
C ARG A 27 -7.83 17.14 2.03
N TRP A 28 -7.68 16.89 3.32
CA TRP A 28 -6.46 17.25 4.06
C TRP A 28 -5.22 16.55 3.47
N LEU A 29 -5.33 15.26 3.17
CA LEU A 29 -4.23 14.48 2.58
C LEU A 29 -3.81 15.04 1.21
N LEU A 30 -4.76 15.44 0.35
CA LEU A 30 -4.46 16.14 -0.91
C LEU A 30 -3.71 17.45 -0.66
N GLY A 31 -4.08 18.20 0.37
CA GLY A 31 -3.37 19.41 0.80
C GLY A 31 -1.95 19.12 1.28
N ALA A 32 -1.77 18.06 2.08
CA ALA A 32 -0.48 17.62 2.57
C ALA A 32 0.46 17.18 1.43
N VAL A 33 -0.06 16.45 0.44
CA VAL A 33 0.69 16.10 -0.77
C VAL A 33 1.15 17.36 -1.50
N GLY A 34 0.27 18.33 -1.70
CA GLY A 34 0.62 19.60 -2.36
C GLY A 34 1.67 20.40 -1.61
N GLN A 35 1.62 20.44 -0.28
CA GLN A 35 2.59 21.15 0.55
C GLN A 35 3.96 20.47 0.60
N LYS A 36 3.98 19.14 0.71
CA LYS A 36 5.21 18.36 0.90
C LYS A 36 5.87 17.97 -0.43
N ASN A 37 5.11 18.02 -1.52
CA ASN A 37 5.55 17.66 -2.86
C ASN A 37 6.38 16.34 -2.87
N PRO A 38 5.86 15.23 -2.33
CA PRO A 38 6.61 13.98 -2.25
C PRO A 38 6.72 13.34 -3.64
N ASP A 39 7.79 12.57 -3.88
CA ASP A 39 7.92 11.74 -5.10
C ASP A 39 7.00 10.52 -5.06
N ALA A 40 6.68 10.03 -3.86
CA ALA A 40 5.76 8.92 -3.68
C ALA A 40 4.83 9.10 -2.47
N LEU A 41 3.58 8.63 -2.64
CA LEU A 41 2.60 8.40 -1.58
C LEU A 41 2.45 6.89 -1.35
N LEU A 42 2.70 6.43 -0.12
CA LEU A 42 2.51 5.04 0.30
C LEU A 42 1.25 4.92 1.15
N VAL A 43 0.34 4.02 0.77
CA VAL A 43 -0.92 3.75 1.49
C VAL A 43 -0.91 2.29 1.94
N SER A 44 -0.60 2.09 3.23
CA SER A 44 -0.21 0.80 3.78
C SER A 44 -1.38 -0.04 4.32
N GLY A 45 -2.44 -0.18 3.53
CA GLY A 45 -3.55 -1.11 3.83
C GLY A 45 -4.70 -0.51 4.61
N ASP A 46 -5.74 -1.32 4.78
CA ASP A 46 -7.02 -1.01 5.42
C ASP A 46 -7.64 0.26 4.84
N ILE A 47 -7.77 0.26 3.52
CA ILE A 47 -8.40 1.34 2.77
C ILE A 47 -9.88 1.42 3.11
N PHE A 48 -10.55 0.26 3.14
CA PHE A 48 -11.95 0.14 3.50
C PHE A 48 -12.11 -0.57 4.84
N ASP A 49 -13.18 -0.24 5.56
CA ASP A 49 -13.50 -0.86 6.84
C ASP A 49 -13.98 -2.32 6.70
N SER A 50 -14.43 -2.71 5.53
CA SER A 50 -14.88 -4.08 5.25
C SER A 50 -14.54 -4.53 3.84
N SER A 51 -14.47 -5.84 3.66
CA SER A 51 -14.21 -6.48 2.36
C SER A 51 -15.33 -6.27 1.32
N ASN A 52 -16.48 -5.76 1.75
CA ASN A 52 -17.59 -5.38 0.87
C ASN A 52 -17.99 -3.91 1.13
N PRO A 53 -17.16 -2.94 0.70
CA PRO A 53 -17.41 -1.53 0.95
C PRO A 53 -18.67 -1.04 0.24
N SER A 54 -19.36 -0.07 0.85
CA SER A 54 -20.52 0.59 0.25
C SER A 54 -20.15 1.31 -1.06
N ALA A 55 -21.14 1.57 -1.90
CA ALA A 55 -20.92 2.37 -3.12
C ALA A 55 -20.37 3.77 -2.78
N ALA A 56 -20.86 4.38 -1.70
CA ALA A 56 -20.41 5.69 -1.24
C ALA A 56 -18.92 5.68 -0.81
N SER A 57 -18.49 4.64 -0.08
CA SER A 57 -17.08 4.48 0.30
C SER A 57 -16.17 4.29 -0.92
N GLN A 58 -16.63 3.50 -1.91
CA GLN A 58 -15.90 3.30 -3.16
C GLN A 58 -15.82 4.60 -3.98
N GLU A 59 -16.92 5.34 -4.08
CA GLU A 59 -16.96 6.64 -4.78
C GLU A 59 -15.98 7.62 -4.13
N LEU A 60 -15.95 7.70 -2.80
CA LEU A 60 -15.02 8.55 -2.08
C LEU A 60 -13.55 8.19 -2.39
N TYR A 61 -13.21 6.90 -2.37
CA TYR A 61 -11.88 6.42 -2.70
C TYR A 61 -11.47 6.75 -4.13
N TYR A 62 -12.31 6.43 -5.12
CA TYR A 62 -11.97 6.68 -6.52
C TYR A 62 -11.98 8.17 -6.88
N SER A 63 -12.85 8.98 -6.27
CA SER A 63 -12.82 10.44 -6.43
C SER A 63 -11.55 11.06 -5.87
N PHE A 64 -11.05 10.52 -4.74
CA PHE A 64 -9.75 10.91 -4.21
C PHE A 64 -8.61 10.58 -5.19
N LEU A 65 -8.55 9.35 -5.72
CA LEU A 65 -7.52 8.94 -6.67
C LEU A 65 -7.57 9.76 -7.97
N ASP A 66 -8.76 10.02 -8.48
CA ASP A 66 -8.96 10.86 -9.66
C ASP A 66 -8.39 12.27 -9.43
N THR A 67 -8.80 12.91 -8.32
CA THR A 67 -8.30 14.23 -7.94
C THR A 67 -6.78 14.24 -7.72
N LEU A 68 -6.24 13.20 -7.06
CA LEU A 68 -4.82 13.06 -6.78
C LEU A 68 -4.02 12.99 -8.09
N THR A 69 -4.44 12.15 -9.02
CA THR A 69 -3.71 11.93 -10.28
C THR A 69 -3.81 13.13 -11.22
N GLN A 70 -4.93 13.85 -11.22
CA GLN A 70 -5.09 15.08 -12.00
C GLN A 70 -4.22 16.22 -11.44
N ARG A 71 -4.19 16.40 -10.12
CA ARG A 71 -3.43 17.47 -9.49
C ARG A 71 -1.93 17.21 -9.41
N PHE A 72 -1.53 15.95 -9.30
CA PHE A 72 -0.15 15.53 -9.08
C PHE A 72 0.25 14.41 -10.06
N PRO A 73 0.30 14.67 -11.38
CA PRO A 73 0.51 13.63 -12.39
C PRO A 73 1.88 12.94 -12.32
N GLN A 74 2.86 13.53 -11.63
CA GLN A 74 4.18 12.94 -11.44
C GLN A 74 4.28 12.10 -10.17
N LEU A 75 3.34 12.25 -9.23
CA LEU A 75 3.33 11.50 -7.99
C LEU A 75 3.15 10.01 -8.27
N GLN A 76 4.01 9.19 -7.71
CA GLN A 76 3.82 7.75 -7.70
C GLN A 76 3.05 7.35 -6.44
N THR A 77 1.89 6.70 -6.61
CA THR A 77 1.10 6.23 -5.48
C THR A 77 1.18 4.72 -5.41
N ILE A 78 1.56 4.18 -4.26
CA ILE A 78 1.65 2.74 -4.02
C ILE A 78 0.67 2.39 -2.90
N ILE A 79 -0.22 1.45 -3.17
CA ILE A 79 -1.29 1.04 -2.28
C ILE A 79 -1.20 -0.46 -2.08
N ILE A 80 -1.21 -0.92 -0.84
CA ILE A 80 -1.34 -2.34 -0.53
C ILE A 80 -2.70 -2.62 0.13
N ALA A 81 -3.17 -3.86 0.04
CA ALA A 81 -4.35 -4.29 0.78
C ALA A 81 -3.99 -4.61 2.23
N GLY A 82 -4.85 -4.21 3.15
CA GLY A 82 -4.84 -4.62 4.55
C GLY A 82 -5.71 -5.85 4.81
N ASN A 83 -5.92 -6.18 6.10
CA ASN A 83 -6.72 -7.35 6.48
C ASN A 83 -8.24 -7.13 6.32
N HIS A 84 -8.71 -5.88 6.41
CA HIS A 84 -10.11 -5.53 6.17
C HIS A 84 -10.47 -5.48 4.69
N ASP A 85 -9.51 -5.22 3.82
CA ASP A 85 -9.72 -5.07 2.39
C ASP A 85 -10.03 -6.40 1.68
N SER A 86 -10.88 -6.34 0.66
CA SER A 86 -10.92 -7.38 -0.36
C SER A 86 -9.77 -7.16 -1.33
N ALA A 87 -8.68 -7.88 -1.16
CA ALA A 87 -7.47 -7.78 -1.97
C ALA A 87 -7.76 -7.81 -3.49
N ALA A 88 -8.62 -8.76 -3.92
CA ALA A 88 -9.00 -8.93 -5.32
C ALA A 88 -9.81 -7.73 -5.85
N ARG A 89 -10.72 -7.17 -5.05
CA ARG A 89 -11.51 -5.98 -5.46
C ARG A 89 -10.65 -4.74 -5.54
N LEU A 90 -9.78 -4.54 -4.56
CA LEU A 90 -8.88 -3.40 -4.53
C LEU A 90 -7.92 -3.41 -5.73
N GLU A 91 -7.45 -4.59 -6.13
CA GLU A 91 -6.54 -4.76 -7.26
C GLU A 91 -7.25 -4.86 -8.62
N ALA A 92 -8.56 -5.08 -8.67
CA ALA A 92 -9.30 -5.27 -9.92
C ALA A 92 -9.04 -4.16 -10.98
N PRO A 93 -8.99 -2.86 -10.64
CA PRO A 93 -8.72 -1.79 -11.59
C PRO A 93 -7.23 -1.56 -11.87
N ARG A 94 -6.33 -2.44 -11.43
CA ARG A 94 -4.87 -2.29 -11.48
C ARG A 94 -4.35 -1.74 -12.82
N LEU A 95 -4.70 -2.37 -13.93
CA LEU A 95 -4.20 -1.99 -15.25
C LEU A 95 -4.60 -0.56 -15.67
N MET A 96 -5.75 -0.11 -15.21
CA MET A 96 -6.22 1.26 -15.45
C MET A 96 -5.47 2.24 -14.55
N LEU A 97 -5.32 1.92 -13.27
CA LEU A 97 -4.68 2.76 -12.28
C LEU A 97 -3.17 2.93 -12.55
N GLU A 98 -2.47 1.89 -13.00
CA GLU A 98 -1.05 1.95 -13.32
C GLU A 98 -0.72 2.95 -14.44
N ARG A 99 -1.66 3.22 -15.37
CA ARG A 99 -1.51 4.28 -16.39
C ARG A 99 -1.42 5.68 -15.78
N HIS A 100 -1.92 5.85 -14.57
CA HIS A 100 -1.90 7.08 -13.79
C HIS A 100 -0.88 7.03 -12.64
N ARG A 101 0.09 6.11 -12.70
CA ARG A 101 1.14 5.92 -11.69
C ARG A 101 0.60 5.53 -10.31
N VAL A 102 -0.58 4.90 -10.26
CA VAL A 102 -1.16 4.31 -9.05
C VAL A 102 -0.99 2.80 -9.10
N TYR A 103 -0.15 2.26 -8.25
CA TYR A 103 0.23 0.85 -8.20
C TYR A 103 -0.45 0.18 -7.00
N VAL A 104 -1.40 -0.70 -7.28
CA VAL A 104 -2.09 -1.45 -6.23
C VAL A 104 -1.51 -2.86 -6.15
N ARG A 105 -1.21 -3.30 -4.93
CA ARG A 105 -0.76 -4.67 -4.63
C ARG A 105 -1.65 -5.25 -3.53
N GLY A 106 -2.61 -6.07 -3.95
CA GLY A 106 -3.56 -6.72 -3.05
C GLY A 106 -3.29 -8.20 -2.86
N LEU A 107 -2.77 -8.85 -3.90
CA LEU A 107 -2.60 -10.30 -3.96
C LEU A 107 -1.12 -10.66 -4.11
N ILE A 108 -0.73 -11.77 -3.51
CA ILE A 108 0.56 -12.41 -3.80
C ILE A 108 0.44 -13.24 -5.07
N ARG A 109 1.07 -12.79 -6.13
CA ARG A 109 1.13 -13.53 -7.40
C ARG A 109 2.19 -14.62 -7.33
N ARG A 110 1.89 -15.78 -7.92
CA ARG A 110 2.78 -16.94 -7.91
C ARG A 110 3.16 -17.33 -9.32
N GLN A 111 4.33 -17.94 -9.44
CA GLN A 111 4.77 -18.65 -10.66
C GLN A 111 4.05 -20.00 -10.77
N GLU A 112 4.15 -20.64 -11.94
CA GLU A 112 3.60 -21.99 -12.18
C GLU A 112 4.16 -23.03 -11.20
N GLU A 113 5.39 -22.86 -10.76
CA GLU A 113 6.07 -23.73 -9.77
C GLU A 113 5.64 -23.44 -8.31
N GLY A 114 4.71 -22.52 -8.09
CA GLY A 114 4.12 -22.25 -6.78
C GLY A 114 4.86 -21.20 -5.93
N ASP A 115 6.00 -20.71 -6.38
CA ASP A 115 6.72 -19.63 -5.68
C ASP A 115 6.12 -18.27 -6.02
N PHE A 116 6.28 -17.28 -5.10
CA PHE A 116 5.79 -15.94 -5.35
C PHE A 116 6.65 -15.19 -6.39
N LEU A 117 6.06 -14.19 -7.04
CA LEU A 117 6.73 -13.31 -8.00
C LEU A 117 7.29 -12.07 -7.30
N PRO A 118 8.58 -12.03 -6.94
CA PRO A 118 9.17 -10.89 -6.22
C PRO A 118 9.07 -9.58 -7.00
N ASP A 119 9.22 -9.66 -8.33
CA ASP A 119 9.21 -8.48 -9.21
C ASP A 119 7.83 -7.79 -9.24
N ASP A 120 6.75 -8.52 -8.94
CA ASP A 120 5.42 -7.93 -8.86
C ASP A 120 5.25 -7.03 -7.63
N LEU A 121 5.97 -7.32 -6.56
CA LEU A 121 5.94 -6.57 -5.31
C LEU A 121 6.96 -5.43 -5.25
N LEU A 122 7.96 -5.45 -6.12
CA LEU A 122 9.08 -4.51 -6.08
C LEU A 122 8.87 -3.37 -7.07
N LEU A 123 8.67 -2.18 -6.56
CA LEU A 123 8.35 -0.98 -7.33
C LEU A 123 9.46 0.07 -7.21
N PRO A 124 10.05 0.51 -8.33
CA PRO A 124 11.02 1.61 -8.30
C PRO A 124 10.33 2.94 -8.05
N VAL A 125 10.93 3.78 -7.21
CA VAL A 125 10.56 5.18 -7.00
C VAL A 125 11.74 6.04 -7.35
N CYS A 126 11.56 6.97 -8.29
CA CYS A 126 12.57 7.92 -8.69
C CYS A 126 12.16 9.32 -8.22
N SER A 127 13.14 10.10 -7.78
CA SER A 127 12.90 11.50 -7.48
C SER A 127 12.63 12.31 -8.76
N ALA A 128 11.59 13.14 -8.73
CA ALA A 128 11.32 14.05 -9.83
C ALA A 128 12.35 15.20 -9.89
N ALA A 129 12.88 15.60 -8.73
CA ALA A 129 13.91 16.65 -8.64
C ALA A 129 15.33 16.12 -8.92
N HIS A 130 15.58 14.84 -8.60
CA HIS A 130 16.87 14.18 -8.71
C HIS A 130 16.71 12.81 -9.40
N PRO A 131 16.59 12.77 -10.75
CA PRO A 131 16.32 11.55 -11.50
C PRO A 131 17.38 10.43 -11.33
N GLU A 132 18.58 10.78 -10.89
CA GLU A 132 19.65 9.84 -10.53
C GLU A 132 19.42 9.13 -9.20
N GLU A 133 18.58 9.70 -8.32
CA GLU A 133 18.22 9.10 -7.05
C GLU A 133 17.05 8.14 -7.21
N ARG A 134 17.25 6.90 -6.79
CA ARG A 134 16.26 5.85 -6.84
C ARG A 134 16.12 5.18 -5.47
N ALA A 135 14.89 4.85 -5.12
CA ALA A 135 14.56 3.92 -4.06
C ALA A 135 13.70 2.79 -4.62
N TRP A 136 13.68 1.68 -3.91
CA TRP A 136 12.79 0.56 -4.20
C TRP A 136 11.80 0.40 -3.05
N VAL A 137 10.53 0.26 -3.40
CA VAL A 137 9.47 -0.06 -2.43
C VAL A 137 9.07 -1.52 -2.63
N LEU A 138 9.29 -2.34 -1.61
CA LEU A 138 8.79 -3.70 -1.54
C LEU A 138 7.39 -3.64 -0.91
N ALA A 139 6.37 -3.68 -1.76
CA ALA A 139 4.96 -3.47 -1.40
C ALA A 139 4.29 -4.81 -1.07
N VAL A 140 4.33 -5.22 0.19
CA VAL A 140 3.80 -6.51 0.67
C VAL A 140 2.40 -6.28 1.25
N PRO A 141 1.33 -6.78 0.61
CA PRO A 141 -0.02 -6.70 1.17
C PRO A 141 -0.15 -7.57 2.41
N TYR A 142 -1.29 -7.46 3.10
CA TYR A 142 -1.61 -8.35 4.21
C TYR A 142 -1.54 -9.81 3.75
N LEU A 143 -0.68 -10.57 4.42
CA LEU A 143 -0.42 -11.98 4.11
C LEU A 143 -1.43 -12.87 4.84
N ARG A 144 -1.93 -13.90 4.15
CA ARG A 144 -2.86 -14.89 4.68
C ARG A 144 -2.19 -16.26 4.75
N ASP A 145 -2.74 -17.18 5.52
CA ASP A 145 -2.21 -18.56 5.67
C ASP A 145 -1.97 -19.27 4.33
N GLY A 146 -2.74 -18.93 3.28
CA GLY A 146 -2.53 -19.45 1.93
C GLY A 146 -1.29 -18.90 1.21
N ASP A 147 -0.68 -17.85 1.75
CA ASP A 147 0.51 -17.21 1.15
C ASP A 147 1.82 -17.86 1.64
N PHE A 148 1.74 -18.80 2.58
CA PHE A 148 2.91 -19.49 3.14
C PHE A 148 2.95 -20.97 2.79
N THR A 149 4.09 -21.61 3.09
CA THR A 149 4.21 -23.06 3.05
C THR A 149 3.36 -23.69 4.16
N ARG A 150 2.61 -24.72 3.83
CA ARG A 150 1.77 -25.44 4.79
C ARG A 150 2.58 -25.96 5.98
N GLY A 151 2.05 -25.82 7.18
CA GLY A 151 2.66 -26.30 8.41
C GLY A 151 3.48 -25.27 9.18
N MET A 152 3.66 -24.07 8.63
CA MET A 152 4.26 -22.93 9.37
C MET A 152 3.19 -22.24 10.23
N SER A 153 3.58 -21.74 11.39
CA SER A 153 2.77 -20.76 12.11
C SER A 153 2.73 -19.44 11.31
N TYR A 154 1.73 -18.59 11.56
CA TYR A 154 1.61 -17.30 10.86
C TYR A 154 2.90 -16.46 10.97
N GLY A 155 3.47 -16.35 12.18
CA GLY A 155 4.70 -15.59 12.40
C GLY A 155 5.91 -16.14 11.65
N GLU A 156 6.08 -17.47 11.60
CA GLU A 156 7.13 -18.11 10.81
C GLU A 156 6.92 -17.88 9.32
N GLY A 157 5.69 -18.02 8.85
CA GLY A 157 5.33 -17.81 7.44
C GLY A 157 5.60 -16.37 6.98
N VAL A 158 5.19 -15.37 7.76
CA VAL A 158 5.48 -13.96 7.49
C VAL A 158 6.98 -13.71 7.47
N GLY A 159 7.71 -14.19 8.50
CA GLY A 159 9.17 -14.01 8.61
C GLY A 159 9.92 -14.59 7.42
N GLU A 160 9.57 -15.82 7.02
CA GLU A 160 10.19 -16.48 5.85
C GLU A 160 9.85 -15.76 4.55
N PHE A 161 8.58 -15.36 4.36
CA PHE A 161 8.17 -14.62 3.18
C PHE A 161 8.95 -13.30 3.04
N LEU A 162 9.00 -12.50 4.11
CA LEU A 162 9.70 -11.22 4.11
C LEU A 162 11.20 -11.39 3.87
N ARG A 163 11.82 -12.39 4.50
CA ARG A 163 13.25 -12.69 4.29
C ARG A 163 13.53 -12.94 2.80
N ARG A 164 12.76 -13.81 2.16
CA ARG A 164 12.91 -14.15 0.73
C ARG A 164 12.62 -12.96 -0.18
N ALA A 165 11.59 -12.18 0.14
CA ALA A 165 11.22 -10.99 -0.63
C ALA A 165 12.32 -9.91 -0.56
N VAL A 166 12.91 -9.68 0.62
CA VAL A 166 14.03 -8.75 0.81
C VAL A 166 15.29 -9.25 0.10
N GLU A 167 15.59 -10.56 0.16
CA GLU A 167 16.71 -11.15 -0.57
C GLU A 167 16.56 -10.93 -2.09
N ALA A 168 15.38 -11.22 -2.65
CA ALA A 168 15.09 -11.00 -4.05
C ALA A 168 15.21 -9.51 -4.43
N ALA A 169 14.69 -8.60 -3.62
CA ALA A 169 14.82 -7.16 -3.82
C ALA A 169 16.29 -6.71 -3.82
N ASN A 170 17.11 -7.28 -2.93
CA ASN A 170 18.54 -6.97 -2.85
C ASN A 170 19.35 -7.47 -4.06
N LEU A 171 18.85 -8.42 -4.82
CA LEU A 171 19.45 -8.84 -6.09
C LEU A 171 19.16 -7.89 -7.26
N ARG A 172 18.11 -7.05 -7.12
CA ARG A 172 17.64 -6.12 -8.16
C ARG A 172 18.23 -4.72 -8.02
N ARG A 173 18.58 -4.29 -6.79
CA ARG A 173 19.04 -2.95 -6.51
C ARG A 173 20.56 -2.84 -6.35
N ASP A 174 21.11 -1.67 -6.65
CA ASP A 174 22.45 -1.33 -6.19
C ASP A 174 22.39 -0.94 -4.70
N ARG A 175 22.86 -1.85 -3.83
CA ARG A 175 22.79 -1.69 -2.37
C ARG A 175 23.58 -0.47 -1.84
N ASN A 176 24.53 0.04 -2.62
CA ASN A 176 25.34 1.19 -2.24
C ASN A 176 24.71 2.53 -2.63
N LYS A 177 23.77 2.53 -3.57
CA LYS A 177 23.19 3.75 -4.14
C LYS A 177 21.67 3.84 -3.99
N GLU A 178 20.99 2.72 -3.85
CA GLU A 178 19.53 2.66 -3.88
C GLU A 178 18.98 2.17 -2.53
N ALA A 179 18.10 2.95 -1.92
CA ALA A 179 17.39 2.55 -0.70
C ALA A 179 16.36 1.45 -0.98
N LEU A 180 16.11 0.58 0.01
CA LEU A 180 14.99 -0.35 0.01
C LEU A 180 14.04 0.04 1.15
N ILE A 181 12.77 0.23 0.81
CA ILE A 181 11.69 0.53 1.75
C ILE A 181 10.76 -0.67 1.77
N LEU A 182 10.62 -1.31 2.93
CA LEU A 182 9.61 -2.33 3.15
C LEU A 182 8.31 -1.65 3.56
N MET A 183 7.29 -1.82 2.76
CA MET A 183 5.92 -1.40 3.02
C MET A 183 5.08 -2.66 3.24
N ALA A 184 4.49 -2.82 4.42
CA ALA A 184 3.71 -4.02 4.75
C ALA A 184 2.57 -3.68 5.71
N HIS A 185 1.51 -4.47 5.67
CA HIS A 185 0.40 -4.41 6.61
C HIS A 185 0.40 -5.70 7.44
N LEU A 186 0.96 -5.64 8.65
CA LEU A 186 1.15 -6.81 9.51
C LEU A 186 1.31 -6.43 10.99
N TYR A 187 1.16 -7.41 11.87
CA TYR A 187 1.52 -7.25 13.27
C TYR A 187 3.01 -7.54 13.47
N ALA A 188 3.72 -6.58 14.06
CA ALA A 188 5.15 -6.72 14.40
C ALA A 188 5.32 -6.72 15.92
N THR A 189 5.91 -7.79 16.47
CA THR A 189 6.29 -7.83 17.90
C THR A 189 7.49 -6.92 18.14
N GLY A 190 7.46 -6.15 19.23
CA GLY A 190 8.52 -5.21 19.58
C GLY A 190 8.42 -3.86 18.88
N SER A 191 7.35 -3.61 18.10
CA SER A 191 7.06 -2.28 17.59
C SER A 191 6.50 -1.40 18.72
N GLU A 192 6.95 -0.16 18.80
CA GLU A 192 6.29 0.86 19.60
C GLU A 192 5.12 1.42 18.80
N LEU A 193 3.90 1.24 19.32
CA LEU A 193 2.73 1.92 18.79
C LEU A 193 2.82 3.38 19.22
N SER A 194 3.18 4.25 18.30
CA SER A 194 3.04 5.69 18.52
C SER A 194 1.56 6.04 18.44
N LEU A 195 0.89 6.09 19.58
CA LEU A 195 -0.43 6.67 19.68
C LEU A 195 -0.27 8.20 19.61
N ILE A 196 -0.20 8.72 18.40
CA ILE A 196 -0.40 10.16 18.21
C ILE A 196 -1.91 10.38 18.35
N HIS A 197 -2.31 10.83 19.53
CA HIS A 197 -3.64 11.39 19.67
C HIS A 197 -3.65 12.72 18.91
N ILE A 198 -4.35 12.73 17.80
CA ILE A 198 -4.75 13.95 17.10
C ILE A 198 -6.03 14.47 17.74
#